data_79987a4869388e568b1ccdffced23fb3
#
_entry.id   79987a4869388e568b1ccdffced23fb3
#
_cell.length_a   1.000
_cell.length_b   1.000
_cell.length_c   1.000
_cell.angle_alpha   90.00
_cell.angle_beta   90.00
_cell.angle_gamma   90.00
#
_symmetry.space_group_name_H-M   'P 1'
#
loop_
_entity.id
_entity.type
_entity.pdbx_description
1 polymer ?
#
loop_
_entity_poly.entity_id
_entity_poly.type
_entity_poly.pdbx_seq_one_letter_code
_entity_poly.pdbx_strand_id
1 'polypeptide(L)'
;MISRFKTAARILVKGDSQKNNRGPIPAITAEDVAEIKQFFSREKFFIFGHARSGTTLLMRLIRLHPDVHCNYQAHFFTRQPLLRSLVDTPEAEEWLRRKSNRWNNGRDLSPLILRAAADFIMERDAAKEGKQIVGDKSPSSTIHGQAVRDLHAVYPDAKLIYIVRDGRDVLISERFRNLVEESKFLKPEDKRILEGLRKDPTQFTDGTHSIFTRAVVQRVVEGWVRNVQETEEEGRRLFGANYCSLRYEDLLSRPFDEMQRLWNILGVQADPSLERDIANELSSNPDEEWQSRRNEDIASFLPKGRSGNWQRLFTSRDKSLFKEIAGEMLMKWGYEKELNW
;
A
#
# COMPACT_ATOMS: atom_id res chain seq x y z
N MET A 1 -30.65 -1.73 36.53
CA MET A 1 -30.48 -0.34 36.03
C MET A 1 -29.14 0.29 36.44
N ILE A 2 -28.75 0.21 37.71
CA ILE A 2 -27.49 0.79 38.26
C ILE A 2 -26.21 0.26 37.58
N SER A 3 -26.14 -1.01 37.16
CA SER A 3 -24.99 -1.59 36.49
C SER A 3 -24.73 -0.96 35.09
N ARG A 4 -25.78 -0.70 34.31
CA ARG A 4 -25.65 -0.07 32.98
C ARG A 4 -25.21 1.39 33.06
N PHE A 5 -25.63 2.12 34.08
CA PHE A 5 -25.19 3.49 34.33
C PHE A 5 -23.72 3.56 34.74
N LYS A 6 -23.22 2.61 35.54
CA LYS A 6 -21.80 2.53 35.91
C LYS A 6 -20.93 2.20 34.70
N THR A 7 -21.41 1.36 33.77
CA THR A 7 -20.71 1.04 32.53
C THR A 7 -20.67 2.24 31.59
N ALA A 8 -21.82 2.94 31.40
CA ALA A 8 -21.87 4.13 30.58
C ALA A 8 -21.01 5.29 31.13
N ALA A 9 -21.03 5.52 32.45
CA ALA A 9 -20.18 6.50 33.10
C ALA A 9 -18.68 6.15 33.01
N ARG A 10 -18.32 4.86 33.04
CA ARG A 10 -16.95 4.41 32.87
C ARG A 10 -16.45 4.60 31.44
N ILE A 11 -17.30 4.42 30.43
CA ILE A 11 -17.01 4.69 29.01
C ILE A 11 -16.83 6.19 28.77
N LEU A 12 -17.70 7.03 29.35
CA LEU A 12 -17.65 8.49 29.20
C LEU A 12 -16.45 9.14 29.91
N VAL A 13 -16.05 8.61 31.09
CA VAL A 13 -14.97 9.20 31.90
C VAL A 13 -13.59 8.67 31.55
N LYS A 14 -13.49 7.41 31.11
CA LYS A 14 -12.19 6.78 30.78
C LYS A 14 -11.89 6.69 29.28
N GLY A 15 -12.83 7.12 28.41
CA GLY A 15 -12.79 6.78 27.01
C GLY A 15 -12.76 5.26 26.85
N ASP A 16 -13.44 4.69 25.91
CA ASP A 16 -13.37 3.23 25.63
C ASP A 16 -12.01 2.87 25.00
N SER A 17 -10.94 3.22 25.70
CA SER A 17 -9.65 2.63 25.46
C SER A 17 -9.54 1.39 26.37
N GLN A 18 -10.29 0.35 26.06
CA GLN A 18 -9.70 -0.96 26.21
C GLN A 18 -8.52 -0.95 25.22
N LYS A 19 -7.40 -0.35 25.63
CA LYS A 19 -6.11 -0.66 25.04
C LYS A 19 -6.02 -2.17 25.12
N ASN A 20 -6.14 -2.83 23.99
CA ASN A 20 -5.84 -4.24 23.88
C ASN A 20 -4.44 -4.42 24.47
N ASN A 21 -4.37 -4.89 25.70
CA ASN A 21 -3.12 -5.19 26.39
C ASN A 21 -2.52 -6.52 25.88
N ARG A 22 -3.04 -7.03 24.76
CA ARG A 22 -2.47 -8.21 24.14
C ARG A 22 -1.05 -7.92 23.71
N GLY A 23 -0.12 -8.72 24.17
CA GLY A 23 1.25 -8.74 23.69
C GLY A 23 1.32 -9.02 22.17
N PRO A 24 2.50 -8.94 21.57
CA PRO A 24 2.67 -9.26 20.16
C PRO A 24 2.17 -10.67 19.86
N ILE A 25 1.47 -10.83 18.73
CA ILE A 25 1.10 -12.14 18.21
C ILE A 25 2.41 -12.86 17.85
N PRO A 26 2.61 -14.12 18.28
CA PRO A 26 3.81 -14.86 17.94
C PRO A 26 3.92 -15.04 16.42
N ALA A 27 5.14 -15.08 15.91
CA ALA A 27 5.38 -15.44 14.52
C ALA A 27 4.95 -16.88 14.26
N ILE A 28 4.39 -17.14 13.09
CA ILE A 28 4.04 -18.49 12.64
C ILE A 28 5.31 -19.35 12.51
N THR A 29 5.25 -20.60 12.94
CA THR A 29 6.39 -21.51 12.83
C THR A 29 6.43 -22.20 11.45
N ALA A 30 7.55 -22.83 11.11
CA ALA A 30 7.66 -23.63 9.89
C ALA A 30 6.69 -24.81 9.86
N GLU A 31 6.42 -25.41 11.03
CA GLU A 31 5.43 -26.48 11.18
C GLU A 31 4.01 -25.96 10.93
N ASP A 32 3.68 -24.80 11.49
CA ASP A 32 2.38 -24.15 11.25
C ASP A 32 2.19 -23.80 9.74
N VAL A 33 3.26 -23.37 9.07
CA VAL A 33 3.23 -23.12 7.63
C VAL A 33 2.98 -24.42 6.84
N ALA A 34 3.65 -25.52 7.23
CA ALA A 34 3.44 -26.81 6.60
C ALA A 34 2.02 -27.35 6.84
N GLU A 35 1.47 -27.16 8.04
CA GLU A 35 0.10 -27.52 8.39
C GLU A 35 -0.93 -26.76 7.54
N ILE A 36 -0.83 -25.43 7.48
CA ILE A 36 -1.81 -24.59 6.76
C ILE A 36 -1.76 -24.82 5.24
N LYS A 37 -0.58 -25.11 4.67
CA LYS A 37 -0.42 -25.39 3.24
C LYS A 37 -1.14 -26.67 2.78
N GLN A 38 -1.53 -27.56 3.69
CA GLN A 38 -2.38 -28.72 3.37
C GLN A 38 -3.79 -28.30 2.95
N PHE A 39 -4.26 -27.15 3.44
CA PHE A 39 -5.60 -26.59 3.15
C PHE A 39 -5.55 -25.48 2.11
N PHE A 40 -4.50 -24.66 2.15
CA PHE A 40 -4.29 -23.49 1.29
C PHE A 40 -2.93 -23.57 0.59
N SER A 41 -2.87 -24.36 -0.48
CA SER A 41 -1.63 -24.80 -1.11
C SER A 41 -1.00 -23.79 -2.09
N ARG A 42 -1.75 -22.75 -2.51
CA ARG A 42 -1.26 -21.79 -3.50
C ARG A 42 -0.12 -20.95 -2.95
N GLU A 43 0.86 -20.63 -3.80
CA GLU A 43 1.94 -19.71 -3.44
C GLU A 43 1.41 -18.28 -3.25
N LYS A 44 1.97 -17.57 -2.26
CA LYS A 44 1.51 -16.25 -1.84
C LYS A 44 2.48 -15.14 -2.19
N PHE A 45 1.95 -14.00 -2.63
CA PHE A 45 2.73 -12.77 -2.75
C PHE A 45 1.93 -11.55 -2.29
N PHE A 46 2.66 -10.48 -1.95
CA PHE A 46 2.05 -9.22 -1.55
C PHE A 46 2.69 -8.07 -2.32
N ILE A 47 1.88 -7.10 -2.74
CA ILE A 47 2.34 -5.87 -3.37
C ILE A 47 2.13 -4.72 -2.39
N PHE A 48 3.23 -4.16 -1.90
CA PHE A 48 3.24 -2.96 -1.08
C PHE A 48 3.76 -1.77 -1.88
N GLY A 49 3.46 -0.58 -1.40
CA GLY A 49 3.92 0.69 -1.94
C GLY A 49 3.31 1.84 -1.15
N HIS A 50 3.94 3.00 -1.18
CA HIS A 50 3.26 4.21 -0.73
C HIS A 50 2.01 4.44 -1.58
N ALA A 51 0.94 4.94 -0.99
CA ALA A 51 -0.25 5.32 -1.76
C ALA A 51 0.17 6.24 -2.93
N ARG A 52 -0.47 6.11 -4.08
CA ARG A 52 -0.17 6.84 -5.33
C ARG A 52 1.12 6.45 -6.05
N SER A 53 1.76 5.34 -5.70
CA SER A 53 2.98 4.83 -6.35
C SER A 53 2.74 3.86 -7.50
N GLY A 54 1.52 3.75 -8.03
CA GLY A 54 1.24 2.89 -9.19
C GLY A 54 0.92 1.43 -8.85
N THR A 55 0.66 1.10 -7.58
CA THR A 55 0.33 -0.27 -7.13
C THR A 55 -0.84 -0.89 -7.88
N THR A 56 -1.84 -0.09 -8.29
CA THR A 56 -3.00 -0.59 -9.06
C THR A 56 -2.62 -0.99 -10.48
N LEU A 57 -1.78 -0.21 -11.15
CA LEU A 57 -1.25 -0.58 -12.46
C LEU A 57 -0.44 -1.87 -12.36
N LEU A 58 0.47 -1.95 -11.40
CA LEU A 58 1.28 -3.15 -11.18
C LEU A 58 0.40 -4.39 -10.94
N MET A 59 -0.65 -4.27 -10.11
CA MET A 59 -1.59 -5.36 -9.87
C MET A 59 -2.30 -5.81 -11.17
N ARG A 60 -2.71 -4.87 -12.02
CA ARG A 60 -3.37 -5.19 -13.28
C ARG A 60 -2.42 -5.91 -14.23
N LEU A 61 -1.19 -5.41 -14.37
CA LEU A 61 -0.18 -6.03 -15.21
C LEU A 61 0.22 -7.43 -14.73
N ILE A 62 0.42 -7.63 -13.42
CA ILE A 62 0.84 -8.93 -12.88
C ILE A 62 -0.23 -10.02 -13.10
N ARG A 63 -1.51 -9.63 -13.11
CA ARG A 63 -2.65 -10.52 -13.38
C ARG A 63 -2.81 -10.94 -14.84
N LEU A 64 -2.08 -10.33 -15.77
CA LEU A 64 -2.10 -10.76 -17.18
C LEU A 64 -1.53 -12.18 -17.35
N HIS A 65 -0.67 -12.61 -16.43
CA HIS A 65 -0.20 -14.00 -16.44
C HIS A 65 -1.34 -14.98 -16.11
N PRO A 66 -1.50 -16.06 -16.91
CA PRO A 66 -2.58 -17.02 -16.75
C PRO A 66 -2.64 -17.69 -15.37
N ASP A 67 -1.51 -17.89 -14.70
CA ASP A 67 -1.44 -18.55 -13.40
C ASP A 67 -1.51 -17.61 -12.20
N VAL A 68 -1.54 -16.29 -12.39
CA VAL A 68 -1.44 -15.31 -11.31
C VAL A 68 -2.77 -14.61 -11.05
N HIS A 69 -3.22 -14.62 -9.80
CA HIS A 69 -4.31 -13.81 -9.29
C HIS A 69 -3.80 -12.80 -8.25
N CYS A 70 -4.37 -11.62 -8.20
CA CYS A 70 -4.05 -10.63 -7.18
C CYS A 70 -5.31 -9.88 -6.74
N ASN A 71 -5.59 -9.90 -5.46
CA ASN A 71 -6.72 -9.21 -4.86
C ASN A 71 -6.50 -7.70 -4.81
N TYR A 72 -7.61 -6.98 -4.74
CA TYR A 72 -7.61 -5.52 -4.70
C TYR A 72 -7.83 -5.01 -3.28
N GLN A 73 -6.74 -4.63 -2.59
CA GLN A 73 -6.75 -3.87 -1.33
C GLN A 73 -7.51 -4.55 -0.17
N ALA A 74 -7.22 -5.81 0.12
CA ALA A 74 -7.73 -6.44 1.34
C ALA A 74 -7.14 -5.79 2.62
N HIS A 75 -5.98 -5.13 2.50
CA HIS A 75 -5.35 -4.38 3.59
C HIS A 75 -5.08 -5.22 4.85
N PHE A 76 -4.75 -6.49 4.70
CA PHE A 76 -4.52 -7.40 5.83
C PHE A 76 -3.50 -6.83 6.84
N PHE A 77 -2.43 -6.17 6.36
CA PHE A 77 -1.32 -5.68 7.17
C PHE A 77 -1.11 -4.17 7.06
N THR A 78 -1.68 -3.51 6.07
CA THR A 78 -1.42 -2.10 5.74
C THR A 78 -2.47 -1.12 6.27
N ARG A 79 -3.50 -1.63 6.94
CA ARG A 79 -4.45 -0.85 7.74
C ARG A 79 -4.62 -1.53 9.09
N GLN A 80 -4.50 -0.77 10.16
CA GLN A 80 -4.73 -1.30 11.49
C GLN A 80 -6.21 -1.24 11.85
N PRO A 81 -6.66 -2.20 12.63
CA PRO A 81 -6.11 -3.54 12.92
C PRO A 81 -6.89 -4.66 12.23
N LEU A 82 -7.24 -4.51 10.94
CA LEU A 82 -8.30 -5.30 10.29
C LEU A 82 -8.14 -6.81 10.51
N LEU A 83 -7.08 -7.42 9.99
CA LEU A 83 -6.90 -8.86 10.16
C LEU A 83 -6.67 -9.22 11.65
N ARG A 84 -5.83 -8.46 12.34
CA ARG A 84 -5.48 -8.67 13.74
C ARG A 84 -6.71 -8.62 14.67
N SER A 85 -7.74 -7.83 14.32
CA SER A 85 -8.97 -7.73 15.13
C SER A 85 -9.71 -9.08 15.30
N LEU A 86 -9.45 -10.06 14.43
CA LEU A 86 -10.03 -11.40 14.55
C LEU A 86 -9.57 -12.14 15.81
N VAL A 87 -8.43 -11.77 16.37
CA VAL A 87 -7.80 -12.46 17.48
C VAL A 87 -7.50 -11.56 18.69
N ASP A 88 -7.82 -10.27 18.60
CA ASP A 88 -7.43 -9.25 19.59
C ASP A 88 -8.46 -9.02 20.71
N THR A 89 -9.63 -9.68 20.67
CA THR A 89 -10.57 -9.57 21.79
C THR A 89 -10.09 -10.44 22.97
N PRO A 90 -10.36 -10.04 24.22
CA PRO A 90 -9.97 -10.85 25.39
C PRO A 90 -10.51 -12.28 25.35
N GLU A 91 -11.71 -12.47 24.83
CA GLU A 91 -12.36 -13.77 24.71
C GLU A 91 -11.67 -14.63 23.64
N ALA A 92 -11.35 -14.03 22.47
CA ALA A 92 -10.62 -14.72 21.41
C ALA A 92 -9.19 -15.06 21.86
N GLU A 93 -8.53 -14.13 22.53
CA GLU A 93 -7.19 -14.36 23.10
C GLU A 93 -7.20 -15.52 24.11
N GLU A 94 -8.11 -15.51 25.07
CA GLU A 94 -8.23 -16.59 26.04
C GLU A 94 -8.50 -17.94 25.34
N TRP A 95 -9.43 -17.95 24.38
CA TRP A 95 -9.78 -19.15 23.65
C TRP A 95 -8.62 -19.73 22.83
N LEU A 96 -7.85 -18.89 22.14
CA LEU A 96 -6.77 -19.31 21.25
C LEU A 96 -5.46 -19.65 21.97
N ARG A 97 -5.18 -19.05 23.15
CA ARG A 97 -3.89 -19.15 23.87
C ARG A 97 -3.91 -19.96 25.12
N ARG A 98 -5.08 -20.33 25.63
CA ARG A 98 -5.18 -20.97 26.94
C ARG A 98 -4.41 -22.30 26.97
N LYS A 99 -3.31 -22.35 27.72
CA LYS A 99 -2.42 -23.51 27.82
C LYS A 99 -3.11 -24.80 28.31
N SER A 100 -4.23 -24.66 29.03
CA SER A 100 -5.03 -25.80 29.50
C SER A 100 -5.99 -26.35 28.44
N ASN A 101 -6.14 -25.71 27.29
CA ASN A 101 -7.00 -26.22 26.22
C ASN A 101 -6.36 -27.47 25.60
N ARG A 102 -7.10 -28.57 25.62
CA ARG A 102 -6.62 -29.83 25.00
C ARG A 102 -6.71 -29.82 23.48
N TRP A 103 -7.65 -29.05 22.93
CA TRP A 103 -7.91 -28.98 21.49
C TRP A 103 -6.79 -28.25 20.70
N ASN A 104 -6.06 -27.35 21.32
CA ASN A 104 -4.94 -26.63 20.69
C ASN A 104 -3.57 -27.14 21.18
N ASN A 105 -3.52 -28.20 21.97
CA ASN A 105 -2.29 -28.76 22.55
C ASN A 105 -1.44 -27.72 23.30
N GLY A 106 -2.06 -26.69 23.89
CA GLY A 106 -1.38 -25.58 24.57
C GLY A 106 -0.67 -24.58 23.67
N ARG A 107 -0.86 -24.67 22.36
CA ARG A 107 -0.31 -23.71 21.37
C ARG A 107 -1.16 -22.43 21.30
N ASP A 108 -0.54 -21.30 20.95
CA ASP A 108 -1.26 -20.10 20.53
C ASP A 108 -1.59 -20.24 19.04
N LEU A 109 -2.85 -20.44 18.71
CA LEU A 109 -3.30 -20.61 17.32
C LEU A 109 -3.62 -19.29 16.60
N SER A 110 -3.36 -18.14 17.23
CA SER A 110 -3.65 -16.84 16.63
C SER A 110 -2.98 -16.62 15.26
N PRO A 111 -1.68 -16.94 15.07
CA PRO A 111 -1.06 -16.76 13.75
C PRO A 111 -1.68 -17.66 12.67
N LEU A 112 -2.05 -18.91 13.02
CA LEU A 112 -2.74 -19.82 12.10
C LEU A 112 -4.12 -19.31 11.70
N ILE A 113 -4.91 -18.80 12.64
CA ILE A 113 -6.24 -18.24 12.36
C ILE A 113 -6.13 -17.01 11.46
N LEU A 114 -5.16 -16.12 11.72
CA LEU A 114 -4.94 -14.95 10.85
C LEU A 114 -4.56 -15.37 9.44
N ARG A 115 -3.66 -16.31 9.31
CA ARG A 115 -3.24 -16.83 8.01
C ARG A 115 -4.39 -17.54 7.28
N ALA A 116 -5.10 -18.44 7.94
CA ALA A 116 -6.24 -19.15 7.35
C ALA A 116 -7.33 -18.21 6.83
N ALA A 117 -7.64 -17.15 7.61
CA ALA A 117 -8.62 -16.15 7.20
C ALA A 117 -8.18 -15.38 5.95
N ALA A 118 -6.92 -14.95 5.90
CA ALA A 118 -6.37 -14.26 4.73
C ALA A 118 -6.23 -15.20 3.52
N ASP A 119 -5.75 -16.43 3.72
CA ASP A 119 -5.64 -17.44 2.66
C ASP A 119 -7.00 -17.77 2.05
N PHE A 120 -8.03 -17.94 2.88
CA PHE A 120 -9.39 -18.17 2.39
C PHE A 120 -9.88 -17.03 1.47
N ILE A 121 -9.66 -15.78 1.89
CA ILE A 121 -10.04 -14.61 1.10
C ILE A 121 -9.26 -14.55 -0.22
N MET A 122 -7.95 -14.81 -0.19
CA MET A 122 -7.10 -14.75 -1.38
C MET A 122 -7.36 -15.90 -2.34
N GLU A 123 -7.48 -17.14 -1.84
CA GLU A 123 -7.62 -18.31 -2.68
C GLU A 123 -9.04 -18.53 -3.23
N ARG A 124 -10.06 -18.01 -2.55
CA ARG A 124 -11.46 -18.21 -2.95
C ARG A 124 -11.72 -17.83 -4.41
N ASP A 125 -11.22 -16.68 -4.85
CA ASP A 125 -11.47 -16.17 -6.20
C ASP A 125 -10.45 -16.76 -7.19
N ALA A 126 -9.20 -16.92 -6.78
CA ALA A 126 -8.17 -17.61 -7.57
C ALA A 126 -8.54 -19.05 -7.90
N ALA A 127 -9.18 -19.76 -6.97
CA ALA A 127 -9.64 -21.12 -7.20
C ALA A 127 -10.69 -21.21 -8.32
N LYS A 128 -11.60 -20.25 -8.37
CA LYS A 128 -12.63 -20.18 -9.44
C LYS A 128 -12.02 -19.91 -10.81
N GLU A 129 -10.91 -19.15 -10.85
CA GLU A 129 -10.20 -18.80 -12.08
C GLU A 129 -9.14 -19.84 -12.46
N GLY A 130 -8.94 -20.92 -11.67
CA GLY A 130 -7.90 -21.93 -11.90
C GLY A 130 -6.46 -21.45 -11.66
N LYS A 131 -6.27 -20.28 -11.01
CA LYS A 131 -4.96 -19.67 -10.79
C LYS A 131 -4.17 -20.38 -9.69
N GLN A 132 -2.84 -20.44 -9.82
CA GLN A 132 -1.95 -21.18 -8.93
C GLN A 132 -1.21 -20.27 -7.93
N ILE A 133 -1.00 -19.03 -8.29
CA ILE A 133 -0.30 -18.02 -7.48
C ILE A 133 -1.27 -16.93 -7.12
N VAL A 134 -1.34 -16.59 -5.84
CA VAL A 134 -2.30 -15.61 -5.34
C VAL A 134 -1.62 -14.51 -4.53
N GLY A 135 -2.07 -13.29 -4.70
CA GLY A 135 -1.55 -12.16 -3.96
C GLY A 135 -2.60 -11.16 -3.54
N ASP A 136 -2.15 -10.18 -2.75
CA ASP A 136 -2.93 -9.00 -2.40
C ASP A 136 -2.11 -7.72 -2.63
N LYS A 137 -2.76 -6.72 -3.22
CA LYS A 137 -2.17 -5.41 -3.43
C LYS A 137 -2.75 -4.42 -2.43
N SER A 138 -1.93 -3.98 -1.49
CA SER A 138 -2.36 -3.11 -0.40
C SER A 138 -1.35 -1.99 -0.14
N PRO A 139 -1.53 -0.79 -0.74
CA PRO A 139 -0.68 0.36 -0.48
C PRO A 139 -0.97 0.98 0.89
N SER A 140 0.02 1.65 1.46
CA SER A 140 -0.15 2.44 2.69
C SER A 140 0.68 3.72 2.67
N SER A 141 0.11 4.82 3.19
CA SER A 141 0.83 6.07 3.48
C SER A 141 1.12 6.25 4.97
N THR A 142 0.60 5.39 5.83
CA THR A 142 0.60 5.59 7.29
C THR A 142 1.28 4.46 8.05
N ILE A 143 1.30 3.25 7.49
CA ILE A 143 1.99 2.11 8.07
C ILE A 143 3.18 1.78 7.16
N HIS A 144 4.35 1.67 7.74
CA HIS A 144 5.63 1.55 7.04
C HIS A 144 6.27 0.18 7.32
N GLY A 145 7.47 0.12 7.83
CA GLY A 145 8.15 -1.12 8.17
C GLY A 145 7.38 -2.05 9.10
N GLN A 146 6.46 -1.52 9.92
CA GLN A 146 5.59 -2.35 10.77
C GLN A 146 4.70 -3.28 9.93
N ALA A 147 4.17 -2.82 8.80
CA ALA A 147 3.38 -3.69 7.91
C ALA A 147 4.19 -4.88 7.37
N VAL A 148 5.48 -4.64 7.09
CA VAL A 148 6.40 -5.69 6.63
C VAL A 148 6.67 -6.71 7.73
N ARG A 149 6.90 -6.25 8.96
CA ARG A 149 7.08 -7.13 10.13
C ARG A 149 5.83 -7.96 10.42
N ASP A 150 4.66 -7.34 10.41
CA ASP A 150 3.38 -8.01 10.64
C ASP A 150 3.08 -9.03 9.52
N LEU A 151 3.38 -8.69 8.27
CA LEU A 151 3.29 -9.62 7.15
C LEU A 151 4.21 -10.81 7.35
N HIS A 152 5.49 -10.58 7.64
CA HIS A 152 6.46 -11.65 7.82
C HIS A 152 6.12 -12.56 9.01
N ALA A 153 5.54 -12.03 10.08
CA ALA A 153 5.12 -12.82 11.24
C ALA A 153 4.04 -13.87 10.88
N VAL A 154 3.25 -13.63 9.82
CA VAL A 154 2.18 -14.54 9.37
C VAL A 154 2.55 -15.26 8.07
N TYR A 155 3.34 -14.64 7.21
CA TYR A 155 3.74 -15.12 5.89
C TYR A 155 5.26 -15.08 5.66
N PRO A 156 6.08 -15.79 6.45
CA PRO A 156 7.53 -15.78 6.24
C PRO A 156 7.95 -16.43 4.92
N ASP A 157 7.08 -17.26 4.34
CA ASP A 157 7.26 -17.99 3.09
C ASP A 157 6.70 -17.26 1.85
N ALA A 158 6.02 -16.13 2.01
CA ALA A 158 5.50 -15.37 0.89
C ALA A 158 6.57 -14.53 0.18
N LYS A 159 6.23 -14.05 -1.01
CA LYS A 159 7.05 -13.08 -1.75
C LYS A 159 6.49 -11.67 -1.53
N LEU A 160 7.38 -10.69 -1.31
CA LEU A 160 7.02 -9.29 -1.13
C LEU A 160 7.56 -8.45 -2.28
N ILE A 161 6.66 -7.85 -3.04
CA ILE A 161 6.96 -6.90 -4.11
C ILE A 161 6.68 -5.49 -3.60
N TYR A 162 7.67 -4.61 -3.71
CA TYR A 162 7.55 -3.22 -3.28
C TYR A 162 7.75 -2.26 -4.44
N ILE A 163 6.74 -1.45 -4.75
CA ILE A 163 6.82 -0.45 -5.81
C ILE A 163 7.02 0.95 -5.22
N VAL A 164 8.05 1.63 -5.71
CA VAL A 164 8.40 3.01 -5.37
C VAL A 164 8.14 3.91 -6.58
N ARG A 165 7.67 5.11 -6.34
CA ARG A 165 7.51 6.16 -7.33
C ARG A 165 8.21 7.42 -6.87
N ASP A 166 8.66 8.25 -7.80
CA ASP A 166 9.20 9.58 -7.51
C ASP A 166 8.30 10.33 -6.51
N GLY A 167 8.86 10.66 -5.35
CA GLY A 167 8.10 11.27 -4.27
C GLY A 167 7.49 12.63 -4.63
N ARG A 168 8.06 13.31 -5.60
CA ARG A 168 7.56 14.60 -6.13
C ARG A 168 6.23 14.38 -6.85
N ASP A 169 6.13 13.34 -7.67
CA ASP A 169 4.88 12.97 -8.35
C ASP A 169 3.87 12.33 -7.38
N VAL A 170 4.33 11.64 -6.34
CA VAL A 170 3.47 11.16 -5.25
C VAL A 170 2.83 12.33 -4.52
N LEU A 171 3.61 13.37 -4.16
CA LEU A 171 3.11 14.57 -3.48
C LEU A 171 2.03 15.26 -4.31
N ILE A 172 2.25 15.42 -5.62
CA ILE A 172 1.25 16.00 -6.54
C ILE A 172 -0.03 15.15 -6.56
N SER A 173 0.12 13.85 -6.79
CA SER A 173 -1.03 12.95 -6.89
C SER A 173 -1.86 12.90 -5.60
N GLU A 174 -1.20 12.93 -4.44
CA GLU A 174 -1.85 12.99 -3.13
C GLU A 174 -2.54 14.34 -2.92
N ARG A 175 -1.90 15.45 -3.34
CA ARG A 175 -2.49 16.79 -3.24
C ARG A 175 -3.77 16.91 -4.03
N PHE A 176 -3.77 16.47 -5.29
CA PHE A 176 -4.99 16.52 -6.10
C PHE A 176 -6.09 15.62 -5.56
N ARG A 177 -5.74 14.44 -5.06
CA ARG A 177 -6.70 13.59 -4.37
C ARG A 177 -7.36 14.31 -3.20
N ASN A 178 -6.58 14.96 -2.35
CA ASN A 178 -7.10 15.68 -1.19
C ASN A 178 -7.99 16.86 -1.59
N LEU A 179 -7.60 17.63 -2.61
CA LEU A 179 -8.40 18.76 -3.09
C LEU A 179 -9.74 18.32 -3.69
N VAL A 180 -9.79 17.16 -4.34
CA VAL A 180 -10.99 16.65 -5.03
C VAL A 180 -11.86 15.79 -4.11
N GLU A 181 -11.27 14.79 -3.45
CA GLU A 181 -12.03 13.79 -2.68
C GLU A 181 -12.33 14.24 -1.24
N GLU A 182 -11.45 15.04 -0.63
CA GLU A 182 -11.54 15.47 0.75
C GLU A 182 -11.93 16.94 0.90
N SER A 183 -12.53 17.53 -0.12
CA SER A 183 -12.85 18.98 -0.18
C SER A 183 -13.63 19.51 1.03
N LYS A 184 -14.43 18.66 1.68
CA LYS A 184 -15.20 19.00 2.90
C LYS A 184 -14.31 19.24 4.13
N PHE A 185 -13.12 18.64 4.16
CA PHE A 185 -12.19 18.69 5.30
C PHE A 185 -11.00 19.65 5.08
N LEU A 186 -11.01 20.40 3.99
CA LEU A 186 -9.93 21.33 3.65
C LEU A 186 -9.86 22.48 4.66
N LYS A 187 -8.63 22.83 5.05
CA LYS A 187 -8.35 24.04 5.81
C LYS A 187 -8.63 25.30 4.97
N PRO A 188 -8.82 26.47 5.58
CA PRO A 188 -9.11 27.70 4.83
C PRO A 188 -8.08 28.05 3.76
N GLU A 189 -6.80 27.78 4.01
CA GLU A 189 -5.72 27.98 3.05
C GLU A 189 -5.84 27.05 1.84
N ASP A 190 -6.14 25.77 2.08
CA ASP A 190 -6.36 24.77 1.02
C ASP A 190 -7.59 25.10 0.17
N LYS A 191 -8.65 25.63 0.80
CA LYS A 191 -9.86 26.09 0.08
C LYS A 191 -9.54 27.24 -0.89
N ARG A 192 -8.72 28.21 -0.45
CA ARG A 192 -8.29 29.32 -1.34
C ARG A 192 -7.49 28.81 -2.53
N ILE A 193 -6.59 27.83 -2.31
CA ILE A 193 -5.85 27.20 -3.40
C ILE A 193 -6.81 26.49 -4.36
N LEU A 194 -7.79 25.75 -3.85
CA LEU A 194 -8.81 25.08 -4.66
C LEU A 194 -9.65 26.06 -5.49
N GLU A 195 -10.09 27.15 -4.88
CA GLU A 195 -10.82 28.24 -5.56
C GLU A 195 -9.98 28.92 -6.65
N GLY A 196 -8.69 29.18 -6.36
CA GLY A 196 -7.74 29.69 -7.31
C GLY A 196 -7.55 28.77 -8.52
N LEU A 197 -7.34 27.45 -8.26
CA LEU A 197 -7.22 26.43 -9.31
C LEU A 197 -8.47 26.35 -10.20
N ARG A 198 -9.66 26.50 -9.63
CA ARG A 198 -10.93 26.52 -10.40
C ARG A 198 -11.09 27.77 -11.25
N LYS A 199 -10.63 28.93 -10.71
CA LYS A 199 -10.75 30.21 -11.39
C LYS A 199 -9.76 30.36 -12.54
N ASP A 200 -8.50 30.03 -12.30
CA ASP A 200 -7.42 30.13 -13.27
C ASP A 200 -6.30 29.12 -12.96
N PRO A 201 -6.39 27.89 -13.51
CA PRO A 201 -5.41 26.86 -13.26
C PRO A 201 -4.03 27.17 -13.87
N THR A 202 -3.93 28.10 -14.83
CA THR A 202 -2.66 28.39 -15.51
C THR A 202 -1.64 28.95 -14.54
N GLN A 203 -2.05 29.74 -13.55
CA GLN A 203 -1.18 30.28 -12.49
C GLN A 203 -0.48 29.21 -11.66
N PHE A 204 -1.01 27.99 -11.63
CA PHE A 204 -0.46 26.86 -10.87
C PHE A 204 0.29 25.86 -11.75
N THR A 205 0.18 25.96 -13.05
CA THR A 205 0.78 25.01 -14.01
C THR A 205 2.07 25.51 -14.63
N ASP A 206 2.47 26.73 -14.36
CA ASP A 206 3.72 27.35 -14.80
C ASP A 206 4.78 27.48 -13.67
N GLY A 207 4.48 26.94 -12.49
CA GLY A 207 5.35 26.98 -11.33
C GLY A 207 5.43 28.32 -10.60
N THR A 208 4.54 29.28 -10.92
CA THR A 208 4.53 30.61 -10.26
C THR A 208 3.80 30.59 -8.93
N HIS A 209 2.69 29.86 -8.83
CA HIS A 209 1.91 29.70 -7.61
C HIS A 209 1.93 28.25 -7.14
N SER A 210 2.20 28.07 -5.85
CA SER A 210 2.22 26.72 -5.27
C SER A 210 0.82 26.20 -5.02
N ILE A 211 0.59 24.94 -5.42
CA ILE A 211 -0.60 24.18 -5.02
C ILE A 211 -0.48 23.61 -3.60
N PHE A 212 0.63 23.81 -2.92
CA PHE A 212 0.94 23.20 -1.64
C PHE A 212 1.01 24.19 -0.50
N THR A 213 0.53 23.78 0.66
CA THR A 213 0.91 24.41 1.93
C THR A 213 2.16 23.71 2.48
N ARG A 214 2.97 24.41 3.29
CA ARG A 214 4.16 23.83 3.94
C ARG A 214 3.80 22.56 4.73
N ALA A 215 2.70 22.59 5.45
CA ALA A 215 2.24 21.46 6.26
C ALA A 215 1.88 20.22 5.42
N VAL A 216 1.33 20.41 4.22
CA VAL A 216 1.02 19.30 3.29
C VAL A 216 2.31 18.70 2.76
N VAL A 217 3.25 19.54 2.29
CA VAL A 217 4.55 19.06 1.80
C VAL A 217 5.24 18.26 2.90
N GLN A 218 5.42 18.84 4.08
CA GLN A 218 6.09 18.20 5.20
C GLN A 218 5.47 16.84 5.53
N ARG A 219 4.18 16.79 5.78
CA ARG A 219 3.46 15.55 6.14
C ARG A 219 3.58 14.46 5.09
N VAL A 220 3.37 14.81 3.81
CA VAL A 220 3.35 13.81 2.73
C VAL A 220 4.77 13.33 2.40
N VAL A 221 5.73 14.24 2.35
CA VAL A 221 7.12 13.91 1.98
C VAL A 221 7.82 13.14 3.09
N GLU A 222 7.67 13.53 4.36
CA GLU A 222 8.18 12.75 5.51
C GLU A 222 7.56 11.35 5.54
N GLY A 223 6.24 11.24 5.27
CA GLY A 223 5.55 9.96 5.18
C GLY A 223 6.09 9.09 4.04
N TRP A 224 6.36 9.68 2.88
CA TRP A 224 6.95 8.98 1.74
C TRP A 224 8.38 8.50 2.05
N VAL A 225 9.24 9.37 2.57
CA VAL A 225 10.62 9.01 2.96
C VAL A 225 10.62 7.85 3.93
N ARG A 226 9.82 7.94 4.99
CA ARG A 226 9.73 6.89 6.00
C ARG A 226 9.20 5.58 5.41
N ASN A 227 8.15 5.64 4.58
CA ASN A 227 7.60 4.46 3.93
C ASN A 227 8.64 3.77 3.05
N VAL A 228 9.33 4.54 2.20
CA VAL A 228 10.35 4.00 1.29
C VAL A 228 11.51 3.40 2.07
N GLN A 229 12.02 4.11 3.07
CA GLN A 229 13.16 3.66 3.84
C GLN A 229 12.83 2.40 4.65
N GLU A 230 11.82 2.46 5.51
CA GLU A 230 11.50 1.37 6.43
C GLU A 230 11.01 0.12 5.69
N THR A 231 10.24 0.27 4.61
CA THR A 231 9.75 -0.88 3.84
C THR A 231 10.86 -1.58 3.08
N GLU A 232 11.78 -0.81 2.48
CA GLU A 232 12.94 -1.37 1.79
C GLU A 232 13.89 -2.10 2.75
N GLU A 233 14.22 -1.49 3.89
CA GLU A 233 15.11 -2.06 4.90
C GLU A 233 14.52 -3.35 5.51
N GLU A 234 13.28 -3.30 5.96
CA GLU A 234 12.61 -4.47 6.55
C GLU A 234 12.30 -5.55 5.51
N GLY A 235 11.93 -5.17 4.29
CA GLY A 235 11.68 -6.11 3.21
C GLY A 235 12.94 -6.94 2.88
N ARG A 236 14.07 -6.28 2.67
CA ARG A 236 15.34 -6.97 2.41
C ARG A 236 15.79 -7.82 3.59
N ARG A 237 15.66 -7.30 4.80
CA ARG A 237 16.09 -7.99 6.02
C ARG A 237 15.28 -9.25 6.29
N LEU A 238 13.95 -9.19 6.15
CA LEU A 238 13.05 -10.28 6.55
C LEU A 238 12.79 -11.28 5.43
N PHE A 239 12.63 -10.82 4.21
CA PHE A 239 12.25 -11.68 3.08
C PHE A 239 13.45 -12.12 2.22
N GLY A 240 14.61 -11.47 2.33
CA GLY A 240 15.82 -11.87 1.59
C GLY A 240 15.56 -12.03 0.09
N ALA A 241 15.76 -13.23 -0.46
CA ALA A 241 15.52 -13.56 -1.86
C ALA A 241 14.05 -13.49 -2.28
N ASN A 242 13.12 -13.53 -1.34
CA ASN A 242 11.68 -13.37 -1.58
C ASN A 242 11.23 -11.90 -1.59
N TYR A 243 12.17 -10.96 -1.47
CA TYR A 243 11.89 -9.52 -1.58
C TYR A 243 12.34 -8.97 -2.93
N CYS A 244 11.50 -8.14 -3.52
CA CYS A 244 11.80 -7.44 -4.76
C CYS A 244 11.25 -6.01 -4.72
N SER A 245 12.08 -5.03 -5.03
CA SER A 245 11.63 -3.67 -5.26
C SER A 245 11.80 -3.23 -6.71
N LEU A 246 10.94 -2.29 -7.16
CA LEU A 246 11.00 -1.69 -8.49
C LEU A 246 10.55 -0.23 -8.44
N ARG A 247 10.99 0.55 -9.43
CA ARG A 247 10.49 1.91 -9.63
C ARG A 247 9.30 1.87 -10.59
N TYR A 248 8.30 2.69 -10.28
CA TYR A 248 7.15 2.90 -11.16
C TYR A 248 7.56 3.39 -12.57
N GLU A 249 8.58 4.21 -12.64
CA GLU A 249 9.13 4.76 -13.85
C GLU A 249 9.79 3.68 -14.74
N ASP A 250 10.45 2.68 -14.14
CA ASP A 250 11.00 1.53 -14.86
C ASP A 250 9.87 0.65 -15.42
N LEU A 251 8.79 0.46 -14.64
CA LEU A 251 7.60 -0.26 -15.10
C LEU A 251 6.95 0.43 -16.31
N LEU A 252 6.98 1.78 -16.39
CA LEU A 252 6.45 2.49 -17.54
C LEU A 252 7.40 2.47 -18.76
N SER A 253 8.70 2.51 -18.53
CA SER A 253 9.69 2.59 -19.62
C SER A 253 10.05 1.24 -20.23
N ARG A 254 10.01 0.15 -19.45
CA ARG A 254 10.35 -1.20 -19.83
C ARG A 254 9.35 -2.21 -19.24
N PRO A 255 8.06 -2.08 -19.59
CA PRO A 255 7.00 -2.81 -18.90
C PRO A 255 7.12 -4.32 -19.03
N PHE A 256 7.46 -4.84 -20.21
CA PHE A 256 7.61 -6.28 -20.41
C PHE A 256 8.78 -6.85 -19.60
N ASP A 257 9.96 -6.20 -19.64
CA ASP A 257 11.13 -6.64 -18.88
C ASP A 257 10.86 -6.70 -17.37
N GLU A 258 10.24 -5.65 -16.84
CA GLU A 258 9.90 -5.60 -15.41
C GLU A 258 8.85 -6.67 -15.05
N MET A 259 7.84 -6.88 -15.88
CA MET A 259 6.85 -7.91 -15.64
C MET A 259 7.45 -9.31 -15.75
N GLN A 260 8.30 -9.58 -16.74
CA GLN A 260 9.02 -10.85 -16.87
C GLN A 260 9.87 -11.12 -15.62
N ARG A 261 10.60 -10.11 -15.13
CA ARG A 261 11.39 -10.21 -13.90
C ARG A 261 10.52 -10.56 -12.69
N LEU A 262 9.37 -9.91 -12.54
CA LEU A 262 8.45 -10.17 -11.43
C LEU A 262 7.81 -11.55 -11.52
N TRP A 263 7.37 -11.99 -12.69
CA TRP A 263 6.81 -13.32 -12.88
C TRP A 263 7.85 -14.43 -12.62
N ASN A 264 9.10 -14.21 -13.02
CA ASN A 264 10.19 -15.13 -12.67
C ASN A 264 10.40 -15.24 -11.15
N ILE A 265 10.33 -14.12 -10.42
CA ILE A 265 10.37 -14.12 -8.95
C ILE A 265 9.18 -14.88 -8.37
N LEU A 266 8.01 -14.76 -8.98
CA LEU A 266 6.82 -15.53 -8.58
C LEU A 266 6.92 -17.02 -8.91
N GLY A 267 7.89 -17.43 -9.73
CA GLY A 267 8.11 -18.83 -10.12
C GLY A 267 7.35 -19.24 -11.38
N VAL A 268 6.90 -18.28 -12.20
CA VAL A 268 6.25 -18.52 -13.49
C VAL A 268 7.01 -17.82 -14.61
N GLN A 269 6.95 -18.39 -15.81
CA GLN A 269 7.64 -17.86 -16.97
C GLN A 269 6.68 -17.04 -17.84
N ALA A 270 7.12 -15.86 -18.26
CA ALA A 270 6.37 -15.03 -19.16
C ALA A 270 6.35 -15.61 -20.58
N ASP A 271 5.17 -15.72 -21.16
CA ASP A 271 5.03 -15.97 -22.59
C ASP A 271 5.24 -14.65 -23.35
N PRO A 272 6.02 -14.62 -24.45
CA PRO A 272 6.21 -13.40 -25.26
C PRO A 272 4.91 -12.77 -25.78
N SER A 273 3.83 -13.54 -25.93
CA SER A 273 2.51 -13.01 -26.33
C SER A 273 1.92 -12.00 -25.33
N LEU A 274 2.33 -12.06 -24.06
CA LEU A 274 1.91 -11.14 -23.01
C LEU A 274 2.40 -9.71 -23.23
N GLU A 275 3.42 -9.50 -24.08
CA GLU A 275 3.89 -8.14 -24.41
C GLU A 275 2.78 -7.28 -25.02
N ARG A 276 1.99 -7.86 -25.92
CA ARG A 276 0.83 -7.18 -26.51
C ARG A 276 -0.24 -6.87 -25.47
N ASP A 277 -0.51 -7.80 -24.56
CA ASP A 277 -1.52 -7.59 -23.52
C ASP A 277 -1.08 -6.53 -22.52
N ILE A 278 0.21 -6.47 -22.18
CA ILE A 278 0.81 -5.39 -21.39
C ILE A 278 0.62 -4.04 -22.09
N ALA A 279 0.92 -3.95 -23.39
CA ALA A 279 0.78 -2.71 -24.16
C ALA A 279 -0.69 -2.25 -24.20
N ASN A 280 -1.62 -3.18 -24.39
CA ASN A 280 -3.06 -2.91 -24.36
C ASN A 280 -3.49 -2.40 -22.98
N GLU A 281 -3.03 -3.03 -21.90
CA GLU A 281 -3.36 -2.67 -20.54
C GLU A 281 -2.82 -1.27 -20.16
N LEU A 282 -1.61 -0.93 -20.59
CA LEU A 282 -1.02 0.40 -20.40
C LEU A 282 -1.76 1.50 -21.15
N SER A 283 -2.30 1.19 -22.33
CA SER A 283 -3.08 2.14 -23.14
C SER A 283 -4.53 2.27 -22.64
N SER A 284 -5.03 1.30 -21.89
CA SER A 284 -6.39 1.30 -21.34
C SER A 284 -6.50 2.19 -20.10
N ASN A 285 -7.67 2.79 -19.90
CA ASN A 285 -8.01 3.45 -18.64
C ASN A 285 -9.34 2.86 -18.10
N PRO A 286 -9.30 1.69 -17.46
CA PRO A 286 -10.52 1.03 -16.96
C PRO A 286 -11.25 1.82 -15.87
N ASP A 287 -10.59 2.82 -15.28
CA ASP A 287 -11.18 3.71 -14.28
C ASP A 287 -11.75 5.00 -14.90
N GLU A 288 -11.79 5.13 -16.21
CA GLU A 288 -12.16 6.37 -16.92
C GLU A 288 -13.55 6.86 -16.54
N GLU A 289 -14.52 5.98 -16.52
CA GLU A 289 -15.90 6.29 -16.10
C GLU A 289 -16.00 6.74 -14.64
N TRP A 290 -15.27 6.08 -13.75
CA TRP A 290 -15.22 6.43 -12.32
C TRP A 290 -14.45 7.74 -12.11
N GLN A 291 -13.42 7.96 -12.89
CA GLN A 291 -12.60 9.16 -12.84
C GLN A 291 -13.32 10.37 -13.44
N SER A 292 -14.05 10.21 -14.53
CA SER A 292 -14.84 11.27 -15.15
C SER A 292 -15.94 11.78 -14.24
N ARG A 293 -16.61 10.90 -13.49
CA ARG A 293 -17.65 11.27 -12.51
C ARG A 293 -17.13 12.09 -11.31
N ARG A 294 -15.82 12.03 -11.01
CA ARG A 294 -15.21 12.73 -9.85
C ARG A 294 -14.36 13.94 -10.23
N ASN A 295 -14.07 14.11 -11.48
CA ASN A 295 -12.98 15.00 -11.94
C ASN A 295 -13.43 16.19 -12.78
N GLU A 296 -14.64 16.67 -12.62
CA GLU A 296 -15.23 17.61 -13.54
C GLU A 296 -14.39 18.89 -13.76
N ASP A 297 -13.59 19.36 -12.78
CA ASP A 297 -12.93 20.67 -12.92
C ASP A 297 -11.38 20.67 -12.88
N ILE A 298 -10.75 19.85 -12.03
CA ILE A 298 -9.32 20.07 -11.71
C ILE A 298 -8.40 18.96 -12.24
N ALA A 299 -8.87 17.75 -12.33
CA ALA A 299 -8.05 16.61 -12.71
C ALA A 299 -7.74 16.57 -14.22
N SER A 300 -8.46 17.32 -15.04
CA SER A 300 -8.16 17.51 -16.47
C SER A 300 -6.78 18.17 -16.70
N PHE A 301 -6.26 18.90 -15.71
CA PHE A 301 -4.97 19.58 -15.80
C PHE A 301 -3.77 18.68 -15.55
N LEU A 302 -3.98 17.47 -15.05
CA LEU A 302 -2.90 16.52 -14.82
C LEU A 302 -2.98 15.34 -15.78
N PRO A 303 -1.98 15.13 -16.63
CA PRO A 303 -1.84 13.90 -17.38
C PRO A 303 -1.70 12.72 -16.38
N LYS A 304 -2.71 11.86 -16.32
CA LYS A 304 -2.72 10.70 -15.42
C LYS A 304 -1.69 9.67 -15.87
N GLY A 305 -1.11 8.95 -14.91
CA GLY A 305 -0.16 7.89 -15.20
C GLY A 305 1.20 8.32 -15.74
N ARG A 306 1.46 9.63 -15.89
CA ARG A 306 2.76 10.15 -16.36
C ARG A 306 3.68 10.46 -15.18
N SER A 307 4.97 10.29 -15.39
CA SER A 307 6.05 10.75 -14.52
C SER A 307 6.50 12.15 -14.94
N GLY A 308 7.04 12.93 -13.98
CA GLY A 308 7.63 14.24 -14.24
C GLY A 308 6.67 15.44 -14.18
N ASN A 309 5.43 15.26 -13.73
CA ASN A 309 4.48 16.37 -13.57
C ASN A 309 4.98 17.46 -12.60
N TRP A 310 5.84 17.10 -11.67
CA TRP A 310 6.44 18.01 -10.69
C TRP A 310 7.27 19.15 -11.36
N GLN A 311 7.86 18.90 -12.52
CA GLN A 311 8.67 19.91 -13.22
C GLN A 311 7.87 21.17 -13.58
N ARG A 312 6.58 21.00 -13.89
CA ARG A 312 5.65 22.10 -14.22
C ARG A 312 4.99 22.73 -12.99
N LEU A 313 4.74 21.93 -11.96
CA LEU A 313 3.86 22.29 -10.85
C LEU A 313 4.61 22.77 -9.61
N PHE A 314 5.89 22.44 -9.47
CA PHE A 314 6.68 22.88 -8.33
C PHE A 314 7.23 24.28 -8.55
N THR A 315 6.93 25.16 -7.62
CA THR A 315 7.64 26.43 -7.48
C THR A 315 9.07 26.20 -6.96
N SER A 316 9.93 27.22 -7.05
CA SER A 316 11.27 27.16 -6.45
C SER A 316 11.24 26.90 -4.95
N ARG A 317 10.21 27.42 -4.26
CA ARG A 317 9.97 27.14 -2.83
C ARG A 317 9.64 25.66 -2.59
N ASP A 318 8.77 25.08 -3.42
CA ASP A 318 8.38 23.67 -3.29
C ASP A 318 9.55 22.74 -3.53
N LYS A 319 10.39 23.04 -4.53
CA LYS A 319 11.64 22.31 -4.81
C LYS A 319 12.59 22.37 -3.60
N SER A 320 12.80 23.54 -3.04
CA SER A 320 13.69 23.71 -1.86
C SER A 320 13.19 22.93 -0.67
N LEU A 321 11.88 23.03 -0.38
CA LEU A 321 11.27 22.34 0.75
C LEU A 321 11.26 20.81 0.58
N PHE A 322 10.97 20.34 -0.64
CA PHE A 322 11.03 18.90 -0.94
C PHE A 322 12.46 18.36 -0.80
N LYS A 323 13.43 19.09 -1.34
CA LYS A 323 14.83 18.76 -1.31
C LYS A 323 15.39 18.66 0.12
N GLU A 324 15.00 19.61 0.99
CA GLU A 324 15.36 19.60 2.41
C GLU A 324 14.94 18.29 3.11
N ILE A 325 13.74 17.76 2.77
CA ILE A 325 13.18 16.59 3.45
C ILE A 325 13.60 15.27 2.77
N ALA A 326 13.67 15.24 1.45
CA ALA A 326 13.73 13.98 0.69
C ALA A 326 14.83 13.93 -0.39
N GLY A 327 15.72 14.93 -0.45
CA GLY A 327 16.75 14.99 -1.47
C GLY A 327 17.66 13.76 -1.48
N GLU A 328 18.10 13.29 -0.32
CA GLU A 328 18.92 12.09 -0.18
C GLU A 328 18.19 10.82 -0.64
N MET A 329 16.89 10.73 -0.35
CA MET A 329 16.09 9.59 -0.78
C MET A 329 15.90 9.55 -2.29
N LEU A 330 15.75 10.71 -2.95
CA LEU A 330 15.72 10.78 -4.42
C LEU A 330 17.04 10.28 -5.03
N MET A 331 18.18 10.65 -4.45
CA MET A 331 19.48 10.16 -4.91
C MET A 331 19.65 8.65 -4.67
N LYS A 332 19.29 8.17 -3.48
CA LYS A 332 19.34 6.74 -3.14
C LYS A 332 18.57 5.86 -4.12
N TRP A 333 17.44 6.37 -4.63
CA TRP A 333 16.60 5.66 -5.60
C TRP A 333 16.90 6.01 -7.07
N GLY A 334 17.91 6.82 -7.32
CA GLY A 334 18.37 7.19 -8.68
C GLY A 334 17.39 8.09 -9.45
N TYR A 335 16.55 8.83 -8.73
CA TYR A 335 15.72 9.89 -9.32
C TYR A 335 16.51 11.16 -9.60
N GLU A 336 17.53 11.41 -8.80
CA GLU A 336 18.48 12.50 -8.96
C GLU A 336 19.92 12.00 -8.75
N LYS A 337 20.87 12.69 -9.38
CA LYS A 337 22.30 12.41 -9.20
C LYS A 337 22.91 13.26 -8.10
N GLU A 338 22.37 14.44 -7.91
CA GLU A 338 22.87 15.47 -6.98
C GLU A 338 21.72 16.37 -6.50
N LEU A 339 22.00 17.28 -5.56
CA LEU A 339 20.96 18.13 -4.96
C LEU A 339 20.72 19.47 -5.69
N ASN A 340 21.26 19.69 -6.87
CA ASN A 340 21.16 20.96 -7.60
C ASN A 340 20.04 21.02 -8.66
N TRP A 341 19.04 20.13 -8.61
CA TRP A 341 17.88 20.09 -9.50
C TRP A 341 16.79 21.12 -9.18
#